data_e9cbb7744bc19421abcf5923588a3633
#
_entry.id   e9cbb7744bc19421abcf5923588a3633
#
_cell.length_a   1.000
_cell.length_b   1.000
_cell.length_c   1.000
_cell.angle_alpha   90.00
_cell.angle_beta   90.00
_cell.angle_gamma   90.00
#
_symmetry.space_group_name_H-M   'P 1'
#
loop_
_entity.id
_entity.type
_entity.pdbx_description
1 polymer ?
#
loop_
_entity_poly.entity_id
_entity_poly.type
_entity_poly.pdbx_seq_one_letter_code
_entity_poly.pdbx_strand_id
1 'polypeptide(L)'
;MRKLVLILLPLTVLAACSSEPAEEPAAEETAAAEAPAVTAANGSPVGAYEATAANGTVTTTTLNADGSYTDTDATGATVAEGTWAVTDGKTCFMPTTEGVTPMCYTESAPAADGSFTATPDEGEPVTVKPAAAAAPAAEEAPAE
;
A
#
# COMPACT_ATOMS: atom_id res chain seq x y z
N MET A 1 -46.34 49.88 1.34
CA MET A 1 -46.16 51.28 1.82
C MET A 1 -44.65 51.55 1.79
N ARG A 2 -44.27 52.36 0.82
CA ARG A 2 -43.36 53.54 0.97
C ARG A 2 -42.01 53.21 1.57
N LYS A 3 -40.83 53.57 1.04
CA LYS A 3 -40.42 54.69 0.17
C LYS A 3 -39.12 54.36 -0.55
N LEU A 4 -39.07 54.73 -1.80
CA LEU A 4 -37.88 55.03 -2.60
C LEU A 4 -37.01 56.10 -1.91
N VAL A 5 -35.68 55.97 -1.96
CA VAL A 5 -34.77 57.11 -2.04
C VAL A 5 -33.66 56.77 -3.03
N LEU A 6 -33.70 57.44 -4.16
CA LEU A 6 -32.63 57.66 -5.12
C LEU A 6 -31.70 58.75 -4.57
N ILE A 7 -30.38 58.55 -4.63
CA ILE A 7 -29.42 59.66 -4.67
C ILE A 7 -28.36 59.33 -5.73
N LEU A 8 -28.24 60.28 -6.66
CA LEU A 8 -27.34 60.33 -7.82
C LEU A 8 -26.00 61.00 -7.46
N LEU A 9 -24.91 60.45 -8.02
CA LEU A 9 -23.68 61.04 -8.61
C LEU A 9 -22.82 62.04 -7.81
N PRO A 10 -21.46 62.20 -8.12
CA PRO A 10 -20.80 62.09 -9.41
C PRO A 10 -19.40 61.43 -9.46
N LEU A 11 -19.05 61.05 -10.67
CA LEU A 11 -17.81 60.87 -11.42
C LEU A 11 -16.59 61.71 -10.98
N THR A 12 -15.44 61.02 -10.72
CA THR A 12 -14.11 61.58 -10.99
C THR A 12 -13.17 60.48 -11.48
N VAL A 13 -12.74 60.70 -12.72
CA VAL A 13 -11.67 59.96 -13.42
C VAL A 13 -10.33 60.48 -12.89
N LEU A 14 -9.44 59.57 -12.45
CA LEU A 14 -8.00 59.82 -12.51
C LEU A 14 -7.30 58.51 -12.90
N ALA A 15 -6.76 58.53 -14.12
CA ALA A 15 -5.80 57.53 -14.61
C ALA A 15 -4.48 57.69 -13.87
N ALA A 16 -4.00 56.58 -13.29
CA ALA A 16 -2.61 56.41 -12.95
C ALA A 16 -2.21 55.01 -13.38
N CYS A 17 -1.45 54.95 -14.49
CA CYS A 17 -0.68 53.77 -14.84
C CYS A 17 0.36 53.50 -13.74
N SER A 18 0.22 52.42 -13.01
CA SER A 18 1.32 51.83 -12.23
C SER A 18 1.44 50.41 -12.70
N SER A 19 2.55 50.16 -13.40
CA SER A 19 2.99 48.80 -13.80
C SER A 19 3.37 48.06 -12.54
N GLU A 20 2.48 47.19 -12.04
CA GLU A 20 2.79 46.21 -11.03
C GLU A 20 3.44 45.00 -11.72
N PRO A 21 4.58 44.52 -11.25
CA PRO A 21 5.15 43.27 -11.75
C PRO A 21 4.15 42.16 -11.48
N ALA A 22 3.86 41.34 -12.50
CA ALA A 22 3.12 40.12 -12.35
C ALA A 22 3.83 39.22 -11.32
N GLU A 23 3.30 39.08 -10.12
CA GLU A 23 3.61 37.96 -9.25
C GLU A 23 3.10 36.72 -9.96
N GLU A 24 4.06 35.93 -10.41
CA GLU A 24 3.87 34.54 -10.79
C GLU A 24 3.09 33.86 -9.65
N PRO A 25 1.94 33.21 -9.91
CA PRO A 25 1.32 32.42 -8.87
C PRO A 25 2.29 31.29 -8.51
N ALA A 26 2.81 31.36 -7.27
CA ALA A 26 3.49 30.23 -6.67
C ALA A 26 2.61 29.01 -6.88
N ALA A 27 3.10 28.04 -7.64
CA ALA A 27 2.49 26.73 -7.73
C ALA A 27 2.39 26.21 -6.29
N GLU A 28 1.19 26.20 -5.74
CA GLU A 28 0.87 25.38 -4.57
C GLU A 28 1.18 23.96 -5.00
N GLU A 29 2.32 23.48 -4.55
CA GLU A 29 2.68 22.06 -4.56
C GLU A 29 1.59 21.38 -3.73
N THR A 30 0.55 20.92 -4.42
CA THR A 30 -0.48 20.09 -3.85
C THR A 30 0.25 18.83 -3.39
N ALA A 31 0.58 18.76 -2.09
CA ALA A 31 1.02 17.53 -1.46
C ALA A 31 -0.04 16.48 -1.82
N ALA A 32 0.29 15.61 -2.76
CA ALA A 32 -0.53 14.44 -3.08
C ALA A 32 -0.74 13.73 -1.75
N ALA A 33 -1.99 13.70 -1.28
CA ALA A 33 -2.36 12.91 -0.12
C ALA A 33 -1.99 11.47 -0.47
N GLU A 34 -0.91 10.97 0.14
CA GLU A 34 -0.48 9.60 0.01
C GLU A 34 -1.68 8.73 0.39
N ALA A 35 -2.15 7.92 -0.55
CA ALA A 35 -3.21 6.95 -0.26
C ALA A 35 -2.77 6.11 0.94
N PRO A 36 -3.67 5.77 1.88
CA PRO A 36 -3.30 4.99 3.05
C PRO A 36 -2.57 3.72 2.60
N ALA A 37 -1.36 3.51 3.13
CA ALA A 37 -0.56 2.35 2.78
C ALA A 37 -1.34 1.07 3.15
N VAL A 38 -1.48 0.14 2.20
CA VAL A 38 -2.06 -1.17 2.46
C VAL A 38 -1.07 -1.98 3.28
N THR A 39 -1.51 -2.50 4.43
CA THR A 39 -0.67 -3.26 5.36
C THR A 39 -1.35 -4.54 5.79
N ALA A 40 -0.56 -5.54 6.21
CA ALA A 40 -1.04 -6.70 6.94
C ALA A 40 -1.65 -6.30 8.31
N ALA A 41 -2.28 -7.22 9.01
CA ALA A 41 -3.00 -6.94 10.27
C ALA A 41 -2.10 -6.39 11.38
N ASN A 42 -0.81 -6.78 11.41
CA ASN A 42 0.18 -6.29 12.38
C ASN A 42 0.86 -4.96 11.95
N GLY A 43 0.43 -4.36 10.85
CA GLY A 43 1.01 -3.13 10.30
C GLY A 43 2.21 -3.34 9.36
N SER A 44 2.61 -4.59 9.09
CA SER A 44 3.66 -4.88 8.12
C SER A 44 3.25 -4.41 6.70
N PRO A 45 4.14 -3.74 5.94
CA PRO A 45 3.82 -3.25 4.61
C PRO A 45 3.61 -4.41 3.62
N VAL A 46 2.99 -4.13 2.48
CA VAL A 46 2.99 -5.06 1.34
C VAL A 46 4.42 -5.34 0.87
N GLY A 47 4.66 -6.52 0.33
CA GLY A 47 5.99 -6.96 -0.10
C GLY A 47 6.19 -8.46 0.00
N ALA A 48 7.42 -8.90 -0.15
CA ALA A 48 7.79 -10.31 -0.06
C ALA A 48 8.26 -10.68 1.36
N TYR A 49 7.78 -11.82 1.84
CA TYR A 49 8.06 -12.37 3.17
C TYR A 49 8.42 -13.85 3.07
N GLU A 50 9.41 -14.29 3.82
CA GLU A 50 9.69 -15.71 4.00
C GLU A 50 8.98 -16.22 5.26
N ALA A 51 8.10 -17.18 5.09
CA ALA A 51 7.44 -17.91 6.17
C ALA A 51 8.14 -19.27 6.37
N THR A 52 8.63 -19.51 7.58
CA THR A 52 9.26 -20.78 7.95
C THR A 52 8.36 -21.53 8.91
N ALA A 53 7.88 -22.68 8.49
CA ALA A 53 7.08 -23.59 9.31
C ALA A 53 7.93 -24.35 10.34
N ALA A 54 7.30 -24.94 11.38
CA ALA A 54 7.97 -25.69 12.42
C ALA A 54 8.77 -26.89 11.89
N ASN A 55 8.35 -27.47 10.77
CA ASN A 55 9.06 -28.57 10.09
C ASN A 55 10.25 -28.11 9.22
N GLY A 56 10.54 -26.80 9.20
CA GLY A 56 11.61 -26.19 8.40
C GLY A 56 11.25 -25.90 6.94
N THR A 57 10.01 -26.14 6.53
CA THR A 57 9.54 -25.74 5.18
C THR A 57 9.54 -24.22 5.08
N VAL A 58 10.09 -23.68 4.00
CA VAL A 58 10.11 -22.25 3.69
C VAL A 58 9.20 -21.97 2.50
N THR A 59 8.33 -20.99 2.66
CA THR A 59 7.48 -20.46 1.61
C THR A 59 7.72 -18.94 1.53
N THR A 60 7.85 -18.41 0.33
CA THR A 60 7.89 -16.95 0.12
C THR A 60 6.52 -16.49 -0.30
N THR A 61 5.90 -15.65 0.53
CA THR A 61 4.61 -15.00 0.29
C THR A 61 4.85 -13.58 -0.21
N THR A 62 4.33 -13.24 -1.38
CA THR A 62 4.33 -11.85 -1.88
C THR A 62 2.94 -11.27 -1.73
N LEU A 63 2.82 -10.21 -0.94
CA LEU A 63 1.59 -9.42 -0.76
C LEU A 63 1.61 -8.20 -1.67
N ASN A 64 0.61 -8.05 -2.52
CA ASN A 64 0.48 -6.90 -3.40
C ASN A 64 -0.56 -5.90 -2.86
N ALA A 65 -0.36 -4.62 -3.19
CA ALA A 65 -1.26 -3.54 -2.75
C ALA A 65 -2.67 -3.61 -3.36
N ASP A 66 -2.84 -4.37 -4.44
CA ASP A 66 -4.14 -4.64 -5.07
C ASP A 66 -4.96 -5.75 -4.35
N GLY A 67 -4.42 -6.30 -3.26
CA GLY A 67 -5.04 -7.39 -2.51
C GLY A 67 -4.79 -8.78 -3.11
N SER A 68 -3.94 -8.92 -4.12
CA SER A 68 -3.50 -10.23 -4.60
C SER A 68 -2.30 -10.74 -3.79
N TYR A 69 -2.10 -12.06 -3.76
CA TYR A 69 -0.91 -12.67 -3.21
C TYR A 69 -0.43 -13.86 -4.05
N THR A 70 0.84 -14.18 -3.90
CA THR A 70 1.45 -15.37 -4.50
C THR A 70 2.40 -16.00 -3.49
N ASP A 71 2.27 -17.31 -3.32
CA ASP A 71 3.20 -18.14 -2.54
C ASP A 71 4.09 -18.94 -3.48
N THR A 72 5.38 -18.92 -3.20
CA THR A 72 6.36 -19.74 -3.91
C THR A 72 7.14 -20.61 -2.93
N ASP A 73 7.52 -21.81 -3.37
CA ASP A 73 8.41 -22.68 -2.60
C ASP A 73 9.87 -22.23 -2.71
N ALA A 74 10.76 -22.95 -2.04
CA ALA A 74 12.20 -22.67 -2.03
C ALA A 74 12.87 -22.78 -3.42
N THR A 75 12.19 -23.39 -4.41
CA THR A 75 12.67 -23.48 -5.81
C THR A 75 12.15 -22.33 -6.68
N GLY A 76 11.26 -21.47 -6.13
CA GLY A 76 10.59 -20.39 -6.84
C GLY A 76 9.34 -20.83 -7.60
N ALA A 77 8.90 -22.08 -7.44
CA ALA A 77 7.66 -22.54 -8.05
C ALA A 77 6.44 -22.01 -7.27
N THR A 78 5.43 -21.50 -7.97
CA THR A 78 4.17 -21.05 -7.36
C THR A 78 3.43 -22.26 -6.79
N VAL A 79 3.13 -22.21 -5.49
CA VAL A 79 2.40 -23.27 -4.74
C VAL A 79 0.99 -22.82 -4.36
N ALA A 80 0.75 -21.50 -4.24
CA ALA A 80 -0.58 -20.93 -4.06
C ALA A 80 -0.62 -19.51 -4.62
N GLU A 81 -1.80 -19.08 -5.01
CA GLU A 81 -2.11 -17.69 -5.39
C GLU A 81 -3.58 -17.39 -5.09
N GLY A 82 -3.91 -16.11 -4.97
CA GLY A 82 -5.27 -15.69 -4.69
C GLY A 82 -5.35 -14.26 -4.22
N THR A 83 -6.28 -13.98 -3.30
CA THR A 83 -6.44 -12.66 -2.69
C THR A 83 -6.18 -12.72 -1.19
N TRP A 84 -5.79 -11.59 -0.64
CA TRP A 84 -5.63 -11.41 0.79
C TRP A 84 -6.35 -10.14 1.27
N ALA A 85 -6.77 -10.14 2.52
CA ALA A 85 -7.38 -9.00 3.15
C ALA A 85 -7.18 -9.05 4.67
N VAL A 86 -7.27 -7.88 5.33
CA VAL A 86 -7.35 -7.82 6.79
C VAL A 86 -8.81 -7.88 7.20
N THR A 87 -9.16 -8.90 7.99
CA THR A 87 -10.51 -9.13 8.51
C THR A 87 -10.44 -9.44 9.99
N ASP A 88 -11.19 -8.72 10.80
CA ASP A 88 -11.25 -8.90 12.26
C ASP A 88 -9.86 -8.89 12.95
N GLY A 89 -8.93 -8.07 12.43
CA GLY A 89 -7.58 -7.95 12.96
C GLY A 89 -6.65 -9.12 12.61
N LYS A 90 -7.01 -9.92 11.63
CA LYS A 90 -6.20 -11.02 11.08
C LYS A 90 -5.90 -10.79 9.61
N THR A 91 -4.74 -11.25 9.14
CA THR A 91 -4.46 -11.34 7.71
C THR A 91 -5.03 -12.64 7.18
N CYS A 92 -6.01 -12.56 6.28
CA CYS A 92 -6.73 -13.71 5.71
C CYS A 92 -6.37 -13.88 4.25
N PHE A 93 -6.08 -15.13 3.86
CA PHE A 93 -5.77 -15.54 2.49
C PHE A 93 -6.91 -16.36 1.91
N MET A 94 -7.35 -16.00 0.72
CA MET A 94 -8.37 -16.69 -0.06
C MET A 94 -7.73 -17.21 -1.35
N PRO A 95 -7.17 -18.45 -1.33
CA PRO A 95 -6.52 -19.01 -2.49
C PRO A 95 -7.52 -19.32 -3.63
N THR A 96 -7.06 -19.13 -4.86
CA THR A 96 -7.73 -19.62 -6.08
C THR A 96 -7.12 -20.94 -6.57
N THR A 97 -5.99 -21.34 -5.98
CA THR A 97 -5.29 -22.60 -6.27
C THR A 97 -6.12 -23.78 -5.78
N GLU A 98 -6.37 -24.74 -6.66
CA GLU A 98 -7.17 -25.92 -6.35
C GLU A 98 -6.52 -26.76 -5.24
N GLY A 99 -7.30 -27.17 -4.24
CA GLY A 99 -6.82 -27.98 -3.11
C GLY A 99 -6.17 -27.17 -1.97
N VAL A 100 -6.02 -25.86 -2.12
CA VAL A 100 -5.56 -24.98 -1.04
C VAL A 100 -6.77 -24.35 -0.36
N THR A 101 -6.82 -24.44 0.98
CA THR A 101 -7.94 -23.91 1.78
C THR A 101 -7.69 -22.49 2.24
N PRO A 102 -8.72 -21.63 2.35
CA PRO A 102 -8.59 -20.32 2.98
C PRO A 102 -8.05 -20.42 4.41
N MET A 103 -7.22 -19.46 4.81
CA MET A 103 -6.59 -19.42 6.13
C MET A 103 -6.44 -17.98 6.62
N CYS A 104 -6.78 -17.74 7.90
CA CYS A 104 -6.50 -16.48 8.56
C CYS A 104 -5.40 -16.67 9.62
N TYR A 105 -4.59 -15.62 9.79
CA TYR A 105 -3.47 -15.61 10.72
C TYR A 105 -3.60 -14.46 11.70
N THR A 106 -3.40 -14.77 12.98
CA THR A 106 -3.13 -13.77 14.01
C THR A 106 -1.63 -13.53 14.05
N GLU A 107 -1.21 -12.29 13.89
CA GLU A 107 0.18 -11.90 13.77
C GLU A 107 0.66 -11.18 15.03
N SER A 108 1.88 -11.51 15.49
CA SER A 108 2.51 -10.71 16.54
C SER A 108 2.99 -9.36 15.99
N ALA A 109 3.25 -8.40 16.87
CA ALA A 109 3.93 -7.18 16.48
C ALA A 109 5.29 -7.51 15.85
N PRO A 110 5.71 -6.79 14.79
CA PRO A 110 7.01 -6.97 14.18
C PRO A 110 8.15 -6.60 15.15
N ALA A 111 9.21 -7.39 15.14
CA ALA A 111 10.47 -7.10 15.83
C ALA A 111 11.26 -6.00 15.08
N ALA A 112 12.40 -5.57 15.63
CA ALA A 112 13.22 -4.52 15.05
C ALA A 112 13.80 -4.87 13.66
N ASP A 113 13.93 -6.15 13.34
CA ASP A 113 14.35 -6.68 12.03
C ASP A 113 13.18 -6.95 11.08
N GLY A 114 11.94 -6.62 11.49
CA GLY A 114 10.72 -6.86 10.76
C GLY A 114 10.18 -8.29 10.87
N SER A 115 10.83 -9.17 11.60
CA SER A 115 10.34 -10.54 11.81
C SER A 115 9.16 -10.57 12.78
N PHE A 116 8.25 -11.53 12.60
CA PHE A 116 7.11 -11.75 13.47
C PHE A 116 6.64 -13.20 13.42
N THR A 117 5.75 -13.57 14.34
CA THR A 117 5.10 -14.87 14.34
C THR A 117 3.68 -14.72 13.80
N ALA A 118 3.32 -15.57 12.83
CA ALA A 118 1.95 -15.68 12.32
C ALA A 118 1.38 -17.02 12.79
N THR A 119 0.26 -16.96 13.54
CA THR A 119 -0.43 -18.12 14.07
C THR A 119 -1.71 -18.33 13.27
N PRO A 120 -1.81 -19.45 12.51
CA PRO A 120 -3.02 -19.76 11.76
C PRO A 120 -4.17 -20.11 12.71
N ASP A 121 -5.42 -20.01 12.22
CA ASP A 121 -6.58 -20.46 13.00
C ASP A 121 -6.56 -21.98 13.24
N GLU A 122 -5.92 -22.72 12.35
CA GLU A 122 -5.68 -24.17 12.48
C GLU A 122 -4.23 -24.50 12.09
N GLY A 123 -3.50 -25.19 12.97
CA GLY A 123 -2.12 -25.60 12.73
C GLY A 123 -1.10 -24.95 13.66
N GLU A 124 0.16 -25.05 13.30
CA GLU A 124 1.29 -24.55 14.11
C GLU A 124 1.70 -23.13 13.64
N PRO A 125 2.21 -22.30 14.57
CA PRO A 125 2.74 -20.99 14.24
C PRO A 125 3.90 -21.09 13.25
N VAL A 126 4.01 -20.07 12.37
CA VAL A 126 5.14 -19.90 11.46
C VAL A 126 5.92 -18.64 11.83
N THR A 127 7.22 -18.68 11.62
CA THR A 127 8.08 -17.49 11.75
C THR A 127 8.14 -16.81 10.39
N VAL A 128 7.83 -15.51 10.37
CA VAL A 128 7.82 -14.69 9.15
C VAL A 128 8.89 -13.61 9.27
N LYS A 129 9.63 -13.39 8.20
CA LYS A 129 10.61 -12.30 8.09
C LYS A 129 10.48 -11.65 6.71
N PRO A 130 10.80 -10.36 6.55
CA PRO A 130 10.92 -9.77 5.23
C PRO A 130 11.89 -10.58 4.38
N ALA A 131 11.49 -10.99 3.19
CA ALA A 131 12.39 -11.58 2.24
C ALA A 131 13.45 -10.55 1.86
N ALA A 132 14.73 -10.95 1.79
CA ALA A 132 15.74 -10.09 1.20
C ALA A 132 15.24 -9.70 -0.19
N ALA A 133 15.15 -8.37 -0.48
CA ALA A 133 14.68 -7.91 -1.76
C ALA A 133 15.37 -8.71 -2.86
N ALA A 134 14.60 -9.52 -3.60
CA ALA A 134 15.11 -10.16 -4.79
C ALA A 134 15.67 -9.03 -5.66
N ALA A 135 16.98 -9.07 -5.94
CA ALA A 135 17.56 -8.13 -6.88
C ALA A 135 16.67 -8.16 -8.12
N PRO A 136 16.28 -6.99 -8.70
CA PRO A 136 15.47 -6.98 -9.89
C PRO A 136 16.12 -7.91 -10.89
N ALA A 137 15.35 -8.88 -11.41
CA ALA A 137 15.82 -9.78 -12.44
C ALA A 137 16.44 -8.90 -13.52
N ALA A 138 17.72 -9.07 -13.76
CA ALA A 138 18.43 -8.34 -14.81
C ALA A 138 17.64 -8.58 -16.08
N GLU A 139 17.02 -7.52 -16.59
CA GLU A 139 16.36 -7.49 -17.89
C GLU A 139 17.41 -7.95 -18.90
N GLU A 140 17.23 -9.17 -19.38
CA GLU A 140 18.10 -9.76 -20.39
C GLU A 140 17.97 -8.88 -21.63
N ALA A 141 19.02 -8.09 -21.89
CA ALA A 141 19.09 -7.24 -23.07
C ALA A 141 18.94 -8.13 -24.31
N PRO A 142 18.11 -7.76 -25.29
CA PRO A 142 18.01 -8.53 -26.52
C PRO A 142 19.37 -8.55 -27.19
N ALA A 143 19.90 -9.74 -27.46
CA ALA A 143 21.10 -9.94 -28.29
C ALA A 143 20.78 -9.48 -29.71
N GLU A 144 21.55 -8.47 -30.22
CA GLU A 144 21.62 -8.09 -31.62
C GLU A 144 22.39 -9.13 -32.44
#